data_ebb31a2a66631b6e161af6df212d0973
#
_entry.id   ebb31a2a66631b6e161af6df212d0973
#
_cell.length_a   1.000
_cell.length_b   1.000
_cell.length_c   1.000
_cell.angle_alpha   90.00
_cell.angle_beta   90.00
_cell.angle_gamma   90.00
#
_symmetry.space_group_name_H-M   'P 1'
#
loop_
_entity.id
_entity.type
_entity.pdbx_description
1 polymer ?
#
loop_
_entity_poly.entity_id
_entity_poly.type
_entity_poly.pdbx_seq_one_letter_code
_entity_poly.pdbx_strand_id
1 'polypeptide(L)'
;MATAPAEAHLVEPIDALDPSFPPRFADGSIHPLMTRLRAEAPVHYCRDSKYGPFWSITTHKDITEIEALPLIYSSEASRGGVSIVEPPADRQGQAMEMFIAMDPPRHADKRRVVALAFTPSEIARLGENIRVRTAARLDSLPRDEVFDWVKLVSTDLTTDMLAILFDFPWDERHKLPVWSDAITSINLIDNNPQERLNMMFEMAARFYQLWQERSNAEPTPDLLSMMIHSSALGQMDQIEFIGNMALLIVGGNDTTRNSMSGFIDAINRWPDQWEKIIANPEIIPNAASETIRWVSPVSHMRRTATQDVEFRGHQFREGDKVVMWYISGNRDERIFEDGARFIADRENARRHLSFGYGVHRCVGARLAELQIQVLISEMAARNMKVELAGDVIRDPHPFVGIIKSVPVKITRG
;
A
#
# COMPACT_ATOMS: atom_id res chain seq x y z
N MET A 1 -12.07 -20.44 20.55
CA MET A 1 -11.96 -20.79 19.13
C MET A 1 -10.60 -21.40 18.91
N ALA A 2 -10.53 -22.64 18.43
CA ALA A 2 -9.25 -23.31 18.24
C ALA A 2 -8.46 -22.59 17.15
N THR A 3 -7.28 -22.10 17.48
CA THR A 3 -6.29 -21.64 16.51
C THR A 3 -5.98 -22.81 15.60
N ALA A 4 -6.36 -22.75 14.31
CA ALA A 4 -5.87 -23.70 13.33
C ALA A 4 -4.34 -23.65 13.37
N PRO A 5 -3.64 -24.78 13.45
CA PRO A 5 -2.19 -24.78 13.50
C PRO A 5 -1.66 -24.09 12.24
N ALA A 6 -0.56 -23.32 12.41
CA ALA A 6 0.11 -22.57 11.34
C ALA A 6 0.50 -23.42 10.10
N GLU A 7 0.39 -24.73 10.20
CA GLU A 7 0.73 -25.72 9.16
C GLU A 7 -0.48 -26.34 8.45
N ALA A 8 -1.72 -26.02 8.83
CA ALA A 8 -2.91 -26.63 8.20
C ALA A 8 -2.95 -26.40 6.67
N HIS A 9 -2.48 -25.24 6.19
CA HIS A 9 -2.37 -24.94 4.76
C HIS A 9 -1.43 -25.85 3.98
N LEU A 10 -0.52 -26.58 4.65
CA LEU A 10 0.41 -27.51 4.00
C LEU A 10 -0.23 -28.86 3.64
N VAL A 11 -1.34 -29.21 4.29
CA VAL A 11 -2.04 -30.49 4.12
C VAL A 11 -3.42 -30.38 3.47
N GLU A 12 -4.00 -29.17 3.42
CA GLU A 12 -5.28 -28.95 2.76
C GLU A 12 -5.17 -29.23 1.24
N PRO A 13 -6.24 -29.79 0.61
CA PRO A 13 -6.29 -29.87 -0.85
C PRO A 13 -6.12 -28.51 -1.50
N ILE A 14 -5.40 -28.45 -2.63
CA ILE A 14 -5.10 -27.18 -3.30
C ILE A 14 -6.37 -26.40 -3.64
N ASP A 15 -7.44 -27.09 -4.05
CA ASP A 15 -8.72 -26.50 -4.43
C ASP A 15 -9.53 -25.94 -3.24
N ALA A 16 -9.14 -26.27 -2.01
CA ALA A 16 -9.77 -25.78 -0.80
C ALA A 16 -9.05 -24.56 -0.19
N LEU A 17 -7.92 -24.16 -0.77
CA LEU A 17 -7.13 -23.05 -0.23
C LEU A 17 -7.82 -21.71 -0.49
N ASP A 18 -8.03 -20.93 0.59
CA ASP A 18 -8.46 -19.52 0.50
C ASP A 18 -7.28 -18.60 0.80
N PRO A 19 -6.66 -17.98 -0.22
CA PRO A 19 -5.60 -17.01 -0.02
C PRO A 19 -6.09 -15.64 0.49
N SER A 20 -7.40 -15.42 0.53
CA SER A 20 -7.98 -14.17 1.03
C SER A 20 -8.36 -14.21 2.52
N PHE A 21 -8.18 -15.36 3.18
CA PHE A 21 -8.56 -15.53 4.59
C PHE A 21 -7.80 -14.58 5.51
N PRO A 22 -8.48 -13.60 6.15
CA PRO A 22 -7.83 -12.48 6.81
C PRO A 22 -6.80 -12.85 7.89
N PRO A 23 -7.03 -13.85 8.78
CA PRO A 23 -6.07 -14.21 9.82
C PRO A 23 -4.66 -14.54 9.31
N ARG A 24 -4.53 -15.05 8.08
CA ARG A 24 -3.23 -15.40 7.48
C ARG A 24 -2.31 -14.19 7.27
N PHE A 25 -2.88 -12.99 7.16
CA PHE A 25 -2.11 -11.76 7.01
C PHE A 25 -1.56 -11.26 8.35
N ALA A 26 -2.24 -11.57 9.46
CA ALA A 26 -1.80 -11.22 10.80
C ALA A 26 -0.70 -12.16 11.31
N ASP A 27 -0.86 -13.48 11.11
CA ASP A 27 0.07 -14.50 11.61
C ASP A 27 1.22 -14.86 10.63
N GLY A 28 1.16 -14.32 9.39
CA GLY A 28 2.17 -14.53 8.36
C GLY A 28 2.03 -15.86 7.59
N SER A 29 1.03 -16.71 7.88
CA SER A 29 0.81 -17.97 7.19
C SER A 29 0.39 -17.81 5.72
N ILE A 30 0.11 -16.59 5.28
CA ILE A 30 -0.08 -16.26 3.88
C ILE A 30 1.15 -16.57 3.02
N HIS A 31 2.37 -16.37 3.55
CA HIS A 31 3.60 -16.55 2.77
C HIS A 31 3.85 -18.00 2.35
N PRO A 32 3.86 -18.99 3.25
CA PRO A 32 4.01 -20.40 2.85
C PRO A 32 2.84 -20.89 1.99
N LEU A 33 1.60 -20.41 2.21
CA LEU A 33 0.47 -20.70 1.33
C LEU A 33 0.73 -20.19 -0.10
N MET A 34 1.19 -18.95 -0.25
CA MET A 34 1.52 -18.37 -1.57
C MET A 34 2.68 -19.12 -2.25
N THR A 35 3.68 -19.58 -1.49
CA THR A 35 4.76 -20.42 -2.03
C THR A 35 4.21 -21.71 -2.62
N ARG A 36 3.30 -22.37 -1.90
CA ARG A 36 2.62 -23.56 -2.38
C ARG A 36 1.79 -23.31 -3.63
N LEU A 37 0.98 -22.24 -3.65
CA LEU A 37 0.18 -21.87 -4.82
C LEU A 37 1.06 -21.57 -6.05
N ARG A 38 2.18 -20.85 -5.89
CA ARG A 38 3.12 -20.60 -7.00
C ARG A 38 3.69 -21.88 -7.60
N ALA A 39 3.92 -22.90 -6.77
CA ALA A 39 4.50 -24.16 -7.20
C ALA A 39 3.48 -25.10 -7.83
N GLU A 40 2.29 -25.25 -7.24
CA GLU A 40 1.32 -26.29 -7.59
C GLU A 40 0.16 -25.76 -8.46
N ALA A 41 -0.30 -24.53 -8.24
CA ALA A 41 -1.42 -23.91 -8.94
C ALA A 41 -1.22 -22.41 -9.10
N PRO A 42 -0.31 -21.94 -9.97
CA PRO A 42 0.03 -20.52 -10.12
C PRO A 42 -1.17 -19.65 -10.57
N VAL A 43 -2.12 -20.26 -11.28
CA VAL A 43 -3.46 -19.72 -11.56
C VAL A 43 -4.44 -20.63 -10.83
N HIS A 44 -5.01 -20.15 -9.73
CA HIS A 44 -5.84 -20.93 -8.82
C HIS A 44 -7.26 -20.33 -8.72
N TYR A 45 -8.29 -21.17 -8.82
CA TYR A 45 -9.68 -20.75 -8.63
C TYR A 45 -10.11 -20.98 -7.18
N CYS A 46 -10.19 -19.91 -6.41
CA CYS A 46 -10.75 -19.94 -5.06
C CYS A 46 -12.28 -19.89 -5.16
N ARG A 47 -12.93 -21.01 -4.86
CA ARG A 47 -14.39 -21.14 -4.95
C ARG A 47 -15.10 -20.54 -3.74
N ASP A 48 -14.58 -20.86 -2.57
CA ASP A 48 -15.20 -20.55 -1.29
C ASP A 48 -14.35 -19.56 -0.52
N SER A 49 -14.73 -18.30 -0.52
CA SER A 49 -14.13 -17.24 0.29
C SER A 49 -15.20 -16.30 0.84
N LYS A 50 -14.83 -15.54 1.87
CA LYS A 50 -15.67 -14.46 2.41
C LYS A 50 -16.08 -13.45 1.33
N TYR A 51 -15.27 -13.31 0.28
CA TYR A 51 -15.42 -12.32 -0.79
C TYR A 51 -16.04 -12.90 -2.07
N GLY A 52 -16.59 -14.12 -2.00
CA GLY A 52 -17.09 -14.88 -3.13
C GLY A 52 -15.96 -15.48 -3.99
N PRO A 53 -16.29 -16.16 -5.10
CA PRO A 53 -15.31 -16.82 -5.94
C PRO A 53 -14.42 -15.84 -6.70
N PHE A 54 -13.15 -16.24 -6.93
CA PHE A 54 -12.18 -15.47 -7.72
C PHE A 54 -11.02 -16.33 -8.24
N TRP A 55 -10.36 -15.83 -9.27
CA TRP A 55 -9.09 -16.36 -9.76
C TRP A 55 -7.93 -15.70 -9.01
N SER A 56 -7.04 -16.51 -8.44
CA SER A 56 -5.77 -16.10 -7.80
C SER A 56 -4.64 -16.20 -8.79
N ILE A 57 -3.94 -15.09 -9.01
CA ILE A 57 -2.73 -15.02 -9.85
C ILE A 57 -1.53 -14.80 -8.91
N THR A 58 -0.61 -15.73 -8.88
CA THR A 58 0.42 -15.77 -7.83
C THR A 58 1.84 -15.55 -8.31
N THR A 59 2.12 -15.71 -9.63
CA THR A 59 3.47 -15.53 -10.16
C THR A 59 3.72 -14.10 -10.62
N HIS A 60 4.96 -13.64 -10.51
CA HIS A 60 5.36 -12.31 -10.97
C HIS A 60 5.05 -12.09 -12.47
N LYS A 61 5.38 -13.08 -13.30
CA LYS A 61 5.17 -13.01 -14.75
C LYS A 61 3.68 -12.88 -15.11
N ASP A 62 2.83 -13.71 -14.52
CA ASP A 62 1.40 -13.75 -14.83
C ASP A 62 0.70 -12.46 -14.36
N ILE A 63 1.10 -11.93 -13.20
CA ILE A 63 0.61 -10.64 -12.70
C ILE A 63 0.94 -9.51 -13.68
N THR A 64 2.19 -9.42 -14.15
CA THR A 64 2.60 -8.37 -15.10
C THR A 64 1.88 -8.49 -16.44
N GLU A 65 1.63 -9.72 -16.91
CA GLU A 65 0.92 -9.97 -18.15
C GLU A 65 -0.55 -9.51 -18.07
N ILE A 66 -1.24 -9.80 -16.98
CA ILE A 66 -2.63 -9.36 -16.75
C ILE A 66 -2.69 -7.81 -16.64
N GLU A 67 -1.80 -7.19 -15.87
CA GLU A 67 -1.80 -5.74 -15.70
C GLU A 67 -1.43 -4.96 -16.98
N ALA A 68 -0.78 -5.62 -17.94
CA ALA A 68 -0.50 -5.03 -19.25
C ALA A 68 -1.74 -4.97 -20.17
N LEU A 69 -2.86 -5.60 -19.81
CA LEU A 69 -4.05 -5.75 -20.63
C LEU A 69 -5.30 -5.08 -19.99
N PRO A 70 -5.28 -3.76 -19.73
CA PRO A 70 -6.34 -3.08 -18.98
C PRO A 70 -7.70 -3.09 -19.66
N LEU A 71 -7.78 -3.32 -20.98
CA LEU A 71 -9.06 -3.43 -21.70
C LEU A 71 -9.70 -4.81 -21.58
N ILE A 72 -8.91 -5.83 -21.24
CA ILE A 72 -9.38 -7.20 -20.98
C ILE A 72 -9.65 -7.40 -19.48
N TYR A 73 -8.83 -6.80 -18.63
CA TYR A 73 -8.89 -6.89 -17.18
C TYR A 73 -9.15 -5.51 -16.59
N SER A 74 -10.43 -5.18 -16.45
CA SER A 74 -10.92 -3.86 -16.07
C SER A 74 -10.70 -3.54 -14.61
N SER A 75 -10.41 -2.26 -14.35
CA SER A 75 -10.36 -1.66 -12.99
C SER A 75 -11.65 -0.90 -12.65
N GLU A 76 -12.62 -0.80 -13.56
CA GLU A 76 -13.81 0.04 -13.40
C GLU A 76 -14.56 -0.22 -12.09
N ALA A 77 -14.92 0.86 -11.39
CA ALA A 77 -15.70 0.82 -10.16
C ALA A 77 -17.03 0.07 -10.35
N SER A 78 -17.73 0.30 -11.48
CA SER A 78 -18.98 -0.37 -11.84
C SER A 78 -18.84 -1.88 -12.04
N ARG A 79 -17.62 -2.39 -12.24
CA ARG A 79 -17.29 -3.82 -12.35
C ARG A 79 -16.68 -4.38 -11.05
N GLY A 80 -16.67 -3.59 -9.94
CA GLY A 80 -16.19 -3.98 -8.63
C GLY A 80 -14.82 -3.40 -8.23
N GLY A 81 -14.19 -2.58 -9.09
CA GLY A 81 -12.99 -1.83 -8.74
C GLY A 81 -11.73 -2.67 -8.56
N VAL A 82 -10.86 -2.22 -7.65
CA VAL A 82 -9.46 -2.70 -7.54
C VAL A 82 -9.16 -3.55 -6.32
N SER A 83 -10.11 -3.73 -5.41
CA SER A 83 -9.98 -4.52 -4.19
C SER A 83 -10.94 -5.71 -4.18
N ILE A 84 -10.52 -6.82 -3.54
CA ILE A 84 -11.42 -7.93 -3.27
C ILE A 84 -12.38 -7.63 -2.11
N VAL A 85 -12.02 -6.66 -1.25
CA VAL A 85 -12.87 -6.22 -0.14
C VAL A 85 -14.00 -5.37 -0.71
N GLU A 86 -15.14 -6.00 -0.91
CA GLU A 86 -16.34 -5.38 -1.44
C GLU A 86 -17.19 -4.74 -0.35
N PRO A 87 -17.93 -3.66 -0.67
CA PRO A 87 -18.93 -3.15 0.25
C PRO A 87 -20.03 -4.20 0.50
N PRO A 88 -20.76 -4.12 1.63
CA PRO A 88 -21.88 -4.99 1.93
C PRO A 88 -22.91 -5.06 0.79
N ALA A 89 -23.63 -6.19 0.68
CA ALA A 89 -24.51 -6.50 -0.44
C ALA A 89 -25.63 -5.44 -0.68
N ASP A 90 -26.08 -4.78 0.37
CA ASP A 90 -27.06 -3.68 0.34
C ASP A 90 -26.51 -2.39 -0.29
N ARG A 91 -25.19 -2.31 -0.48
CA ARG A 91 -24.45 -1.20 -1.09
C ARG A 91 -23.72 -1.60 -2.37
N GLN A 92 -23.91 -2.80 -2.87
CA GLN A 92 -23.38 -3.23 -4.16
C GLN A 92 -23.98 -2.34 -5.26
N GLY A 93 -23.09 -1.72 -6.05
CA GLY A 93 -23.46 -0.72 -7.08
C GLY A 93 -23.24 0.74 -6.66
N GLN A 94 -22.95 1.03 -5.38
CA GLN A 94 -22.44 2.33 -4.93
C GLN A 94 -20.91 2.29 -4.79
N ALA A 95 -20.23 1.76 -5.82
CA ALA A 95 -18.77 1.74 -5.81
C ALA A 95 -18.25 3.17 -5.82
N MET A 96 -17.29 3.44 -4.93
CA MET A 96 -16.67 4.75 -4.81
C MET A 96 -15.87 5.04 -6.09
N GLU A 97 -16.31 6.03 -6.86
CA GLU A 97 -15.58 6.45 -8.06
C GLU A 97 -14.28 7.13 -7.65
N MET A 98 -13.17 6.62 -8.15
CA MET A 98 -11.83 7.17 -7.95
C MET A 98 -10.97 6.84 -9.17
N PHE A 99 -10.00 7.66 -9.51
CA PHE A 99 -9.28 7.47 -10.79
C PHE A 99 -8.54 6.13 -10.90
N ILE A 100 -8.13 5.51 -9.79
CA ILE A 100 -7.53 4.15 -9.82
C ILE A 100 -8.55 3.06 -10.22
N ALA A 101 -9.85 3.32 -9.97
CA ALA A 101 -10.96 2.44 -10.32
C ALA A 101 -11.67 2.91 -11.60
N MET A 102 -10.89 3.36 -12.57
CA MET A 102 -11.32 3.76 -13.92
C MET A 102 -10.43 3.11 -14.96
N ASP A 103 -10.99 2.81 -16.12
CA ASP A 103 -10.24 2.33 -17.27
C ASP A 103 -9.82 3.49 -18.21
N PRO A 104 -8.82 3.29 -19.10
CA PRO A 104 -8.54 4.25 -20.17
C PRO A 104 -9.74 4.49 -21.08
N PRO A 105 -9.96 5.72 -21.62
CA PRO A 105 -9.10 6.90 -21.47
C PRO A 105 -9.33 7.74 -20.20
N ARG A 106 -10.47 7.59 -19.50
CA ARG A 106 -10.85 8.38 -18.31
C ARG A 106 -9.76 8.39 -17.24
N HIS A 107 -9.21 7.22 -16.95
CA HIS A 107 -8.09 7.07 -16.04
C HIS A 107 -6.89 7.96 -16.42
N ALA A 108 -6.50 7.94 -17.70
CA ALA A 108 -5.30 8.63 -18.16
C ALA A 108 -5.39 10.16 -17.98
N ASP A 109 -6.57 10.75 -18.22
CA ASP A 109 -6.78 12.19 -18.12
C ASP A 109 -6.69 12.67 -16.66
N LYS A 110 -7.32 11.96 -15.73
CA LYS A 110 -7.28 12.30 -14.31
C LYS A 110 -5.90 12.04 -13.69
N ARG A 111 -5.29 10.90 -14.02
CA ARG A 111 -3.93 10.56 -13.59
C ARG A 111 -2.91 11.60 -13.99
N ARG A 112 -3.02 12.18 -15.20
CA ARG A 112 -2.08 13.20 -15.71
C ARG A 112 -2.01 14.41 -14.80
N VAL A 113 -3.14 14.85 -14.23
CA VAL A 113 -3.19 15.96 -13.28
C VAL A 113 -2.45 15.62 -12.00
N VAL A 114 -2.81 14.48 -11.39
CA VAL A 114 -2.19 14.04 -10.14
C VAL A 114 -0.68 13.82 -10.30
N ALA A 115 -0.22 13.33 -11.47
CA ALA A 115 1.18 13.06 -11.75
C ALA A 115 2.06 14.32 -11.73
N LEU A 116 1.50 15.51 -11.89
CA LEU A 116 2.26 16.78 -11.83
C LEU A 116 2.88 17.01 -10.46
N ALA A 117 2.23 16.59 -9.38
CA ALA A 117 2.74 16.68 -8.01
C ALA A 117 3.92 15.71 -7.73
N PHE A 118 4.19 14.75 -8.62
CA PHE A 118 5.22 13.71 -8.47
C PHE A 118 6.30 13.77 -9.56
N THR A 119 6.44 14.93 -10.22
CA THR A 119 7.52 15.16 -11.19
C THR A 119 8.89 15.17 -10.50
N PRO A 120 9.99 14.89 -11.20
CA PRO A 120 11.33 14.94 -10.60
C PRO A 120 11.66 16.25 -9.89
N SER A 121 11.22 17.39 -10.43
CA SER A 121 11.39 18.71 -9.80
C SER A 121 10.65 18.84 -8.48
N GLU A 122 9.39 18.38 -8.42
CA GLU A 122 8.60 18.41 -7.18
C GLU A 122 9.17 17.46 -6.13
N ILE A 123 9.58 16.25 -6.53
CA ILE A 123 10.25 15.30 -5.64
C ILE A 123 11.56 15.89 -5.07
N ALA A 124 12.35 16.58 -5.89
CA ALA A 124 13.57 17.23 -5.42
C ALA A 124 13.27 18.37 -4.42
N ARG A 125 12.23 19.17 -4.69
CA ARG A 125 11.76 20.25 -3.79
C ARG A 125 11.31 19.70 -2.44
N LEU A 126 10.63 18.56 -2.42
CA LEU A 126 10.16 17.91 -1.20
C LEU A 126 11.32 17.25 -0.42
N GLY A 127 12.38 16.82 -1.10
CA GLY A 127 13.45 16.00 -0.53
C GLY A 127 14.14 16.61 0.68
N GLU A 128 14.47 17.91 0.64
CA GLU A 128 15.12 18.57 1.78
C GLU A 128 14.17 18.69 2.99
N ASN A 129 12.90 19.00 2.74
CA ASN A 129 11.90 19.05 3.79
C ASN A 129 11.71 17.68 4.48
N ILE A 130 11.65 16.60 3.69
CA ILE A 130 11.57 15.22 4.21
C ILE A 130 12.80 14.93 5.08
N ARG A 131 14.01 15.28 4.62
CA ARG A 131 15.26 15.06 5.37
C ARG A 131 15.24 15.77 6.72
N VAL A 132 14.97 17.07 6.74
CA VAL A 132 14.97 17.90 7.95
C VAL A 132 13.97 17.35 8.97
N ARG A 133 12.78 16.98 8.53
CA ARG A 133 11.74 16.42 9.42
C ARG A 133 12.11 15.03 9.94
N THR A 134 12.65 14.18 9.07
CA THR A 134 13.11 12.85 9.48
C THR A 134 14.25 12.96 10.50
N ALA A 135 15.23 13.82 10.26
CA ALA A 135 16.32 14.08 11.19
C ALA A 135 15.80 14.55 12.56
N ALA A 136 14.95 15.59 12.56
CA ALA A 136 14.36 16.13 13.79
C ALA A 136 13.52 15.07 14.55
N ARG A 137 12.77 14.25 13.82
CA ARG A 137 11.99 13.16 14.42
C ARG A 137 12.90 12.13 15.09
N LEU A 138 13.93 11.65 14.40
CA LEU A 138 14.86 10.67 14.96
C LEU A 138 15.64 11.21 16.17
N ASP A 139 15.99 12.51 16.17
CA ASP A 139 16.68 13.16 17.29
C ASP A 139 15.77 13.32 18.53
N SER A 140 14.44 13.41 18.34
CA SER A 140 13.47 13.55 19.42
C SER A 140 13.03 12.24 20.07
N LEU A 141 13.45 11.09 19.55
CA LEU A 141 12.99 9.79 20.04
C LEU A 141 13.51 9.48 21.45
N PRO A 142 12.73 8.77 22.28
CA PRO A 142 13.19 8.27 23.57
C PRO A 142 14.43 7.39 23.42
N ARG A 143 15.38 7.53 24.35
CA ARG A 143 16.58 6.69 24.45
C ARG A 143 16.43 5.77 25.66
N ASP A 144 16.85 4.51 25.50
CA ASP A 144 16.79 3.51 26.55
C ASP A 144 15.40 3.18 27.12
N GLU A 145 14.34 3.68 26.49
CA GLU A 145 12.94 3.39 26.81
C GLU A 145 12.27 2.65 25.67
N VAL A 146 11.25 1.85 25.99
CA VAL A 146 10.42 1.18 24.98
C VAL A 146 9.35 2.13 24.47
N PHE A 147 9.26 2.25 23.15
CA PHE A 147 8.20 3.01 22.49
C PHE A 147 7.72 2.30 21.22
N ASP A 148 6.59 2.75 20.67
CA ASP A 148 6.04 2.21 19.43
C ASP A 148 6.54 3.01 18.22
N TRP A 149 7.36 2.37 17.38
CA TRP A 149 7.91 2.96 16.16
C TRP A 149 6.81 3.42 15.18
N VAL A 150 5.70 2.65 15.06
CA VAL A 150 4.59 3.03 14.17
C VAL A 150 4.06 4.39 14.56
N LYS A 151 3.79 4.60 15.85
CA LYS A 151 3.22 5.85 16.36
C LYS A 151 4.17 7.03 16.30
N LEU A 152 5.41 6.86 16.79
CA LEU A 152 6.33 7.98 16.95
C LEU A 152 7.17 8.29 15.71
N VAL A 153 7.25 7.39 14.73
CA VAL A 153 8.07 7.62 13.54
C VAL A 153 7.24 7.49 12.27
N SER A 154 6.73 6.29 11.98
CA SER A 154 6.15 6.02 10.66
C SER A 154 4.89 6.85 10.42
N THR A 155 3.98 6.95 11.41
CA THR A 155 2.74 7.73 11.29
C THR A 155 3.05 9.22 11.20
N ASP A 156 3.93 9.74 12.05
CA ASP A 156 4.24 11.17 12.06
C ASP A 156 4.88 11.63 10.74
N LEU A 157 5.86 10.87 10.21
CA LEU A 157 6.55 11.22 8.97
C LEU A 157 5.60 11.19 7.76
N THR A 158 4.72 10.18 7.67
CA THR A 158 3.75 10.10 6.57
C THR A 158 2.65 11.14 6.69
N THR A 159 2.21 11.47 7.91
CA THR A 159 1.24 12.55 8.19
C THR A 159 1.79 13.91 7.77
N ASP A 160 3.02 14.21 8.17
CA ASP A 160 3.71 15.44 7.80
C ASP A 160 3.84 15.57 6.28
N MET A 161 4.18 14.47 5.59
CA MET A 161 4.32 14.46 4.14
C MET A 161 2.98 14.67 3.43
N LEU A 162 1.90 14.06 3.89
CA LEU A 162 0.57 14.30 3.36
C LEU A 162 0.11 15.74 3.55
N ALA A 163 0.34 16.30 4.74
CA ALA A 163 0.00 17.69 5.02
C ALA A 163 0.71 18.65 4.06
N ILE A 164 1.99 18.39 3.76
CA ILE A 164 2.76 19.19 2.80
C ILE A 164 2.25 18.96 1.36
N LEU A 165 1.96 17.73 0.98
CA LEU A 165 1.53 17.38 -0.38
C LEU A 165 0.19 18.03 -0.75
N PHE A 166 -0.74 18.13 0.23
CA PHE A 166 -2.05 18.75 0.06
C PHE A 166 -2.08 20.25 0.46
N ASP A 167 -0.99 20.78 1.00
CA ASP A 167 -1.00 22.04 1.74
C ASP A 167 -2.15 22.07 2.77
N PHE A 168 -2.28 20.97 3.51
CA PHE A 168 -3.32 20.81 4.52
C PHE A 168 -2.96 21.59 5.79
N PRO A 169 -3.95 22.20 6.50
CA PRO A 169 -3.67 22.96 7.72
C PRO A 169 -2.84 22.17 8.73
N TRP A 170 -1.68 22.73 9.08
CA TRP A 170 -0.66 22.03 9.85
C TRP A 170 -1.16 21.55 11.23
N ASP A 171 -1.95 22.39 11.90
CA ASP A 171 -2.49 22.08 13.23
C ASP A 171 -3.55 20.99 13.20
N GLU A 172 -4.18 20.75 12.04
CA GLU A 172 -5.20 19.74 11.83
C GLU A 172 -4.65 18.42 11.23
N ARG A 173 -3.35 18.37 10.88
CA ARG A 173 -2.77 17.21 10.16
C ARG A 173 -2.96 15.87 10.88
N HIS A 174 -3.10 15.89 12.22
CA HIS A 174 -3.37 14.72 13.03
C HIS A 174 -4.68 13.98 12.66
N LYS A 175 -5.59 14.63 11.92
CA LYS A 175 -6.82 14.02 11.39
C LYS A 175 -6.54 13.09 10.21
N LEU A 176 -5.50 13.33 9.42
CA LEU A 176 -5.18 12.57 8.20
C LEU A 176 -4.99 11.06 8.48
N PRO A 177 -4.15 10.62 9.45
CA PRO A 177 -4.03 9.20 9.77
C PRO A 177 -5.31 8.61 10.35
N VAL A 178 -6.11 9.37 11.11
CA VAL A 178 -7.39 8.92 11.65
C VAL A 178 -8.38 8.61 10.53
N TRP A 179 -8.49 9.46 9.53
CA TRP A 179 -9.33 9.21 8.35
C TRP A 179 -8.80 8.06 7.50
N SER A 180 -7.47 7.95 7.32
CA SER A 180 -6.85 6.81 6.63
C SER A 180 -7.19 5.49 7.30
N ASP A 181 -7.02 5.41 8.60
CA ASP A 181 -7.34 4.22 9.41
C ASP A 181 -8.84 3.88 9.33
N ALA A 182 -9.73 4.88 9.30
CA ALA A 182 -11.16 4.66 9.15
C ALA A 182 -11.54 4.04 7.78
N ILE A 183 -10.83 4.45 6.72
CA ILE A 183 -11.09 3.92 5.37
C ILE A 183 -10.64 2.46 5.26
N THR A 184 -9.51 2.10 5.87
CA THR A 184 -8.87 0.78 5.72
C THR A 184 -9.20 -0.20 6.85
N SER A 185 -9.85 0.21 7.94
CA SER A 185 -10.14 -0.67 9.08
C SER A 185 -11.18 -1.72 8.76
N ILE A 186 -10.79 -3.01 8.74
CA ILE A 186 -11.72 -4.14 8.61
C ILE A 186 -12.76 -4.14 9.73
N ASN A 187 -12.37 -3.79 10.96
CA ASN A 187 -13.31 -3.73 12.08
C ASN A 187 -14.41 -2.68 11.85
N LEU A 188 -14.07 -1.51 11.33
CA LEU A 188 -15.08 -0.49 11.00
C LEU A 188 -15.93 -0.91 9.80
N ILE A 189 -15.32 -1.56 8.79
CA ILE A 189 -16.05 -2.06 7.62
C ILE A 189 -17.08 -3.12 8.05
N ASP A 190 -16.68 -4.08 8.85
CA ASP A 190 -17.50 -5.25 9.21
C ASP A 190 -18.48 -4.97 10.36
N ASN A 191 -18.04 -4.24 11.41
CA ASN A 191 -18.78 -4.14 12.68
C ASN A 191 -19.35 -2.74 12.98
N ASN A 192 -18.72 -1.68 12.46
CA ASN A 192 -19.10 -0.29 12.74
C ASN A 192 -19.22 0.58 11.48
N PRO A 193 -20.02 0.17 10.47
CA PRO A 193 -20.06 0.86 9.18
C PRO A 193 -20.57 2.30 9.28
N GLN A 194 -21.42 2.61 10.26
CA GLN A 194 -21.92 3.98 10.46
C GLN A 194 -20.84 4.91 11.00
N GLU A 195 -20.03 4.47 11.93
CA GLU A 195 -18.89 5.23 12.45
C GLU A 195 -17.89 5.52 11.33
N ARG A 196 -17.57 4.49 10.53
CA ARG A 196 -16.72 4.63 9.33
C ARG A 196 -17.26 5.71 8.37
N LEU A 197 -18.55 5.66 8.07
CA LEU A 197 -19.18 6.65 7.19
C LEU A 197 -19.11 8.06 7.78
N ASN A 198 -19.35 8.24 9.06
CA ASN A 198 -19.26 9.55 9.73
C ASN A 198 -17.84 10.13 9.58
N MET A 199 -16.79 9.33 9.78
CA MET A 199 -15.41 9.75 9.62
C MET A 199 -15.08 10.10 8.15
N MET A 200 -15.60 9.34 7.20
CA MET A 200 -15.44 9.64 5.77
C MET A 200 -16.17 10.94 5.38
N PHE A 201 -17.34 11.21 5.93
CA PHE A 201 -18.04 12.47 5.70
C PHE A 201 -17.33 13.66 6.36
N GLU A 202 -16.76 13.49 7.55
CA GLU A 202 -15.93 14.53 8.19
C GLU A 202 -14.72 14.89 7.29
N MET A 203 -14.00 13.88 6.81
CA MET A 203 -12.90 14.06 5.87
C MET A 203 -13.37 14.82 4.62
N ALA A 204 -14.44 14.34 4.00
CA ALA A 204 -14.97 14.95 2.78
C ALA A 204 -15.40 16.40 2.99
N ALA A 205 -16.08 16.70 4.10
CA ALA A 205 -16.51 18.07 4.43
C ALA A 205 -15.31 19.00 4.61
N ARG A 206 -14.24 18.53 5.30
CA ARG A 206 -13.05 19.38 5.51
C ARG A 206 -12.28 19.62 4.20
N PHE A 207 -12.09 18.61 3.38
CA PHE A 207 -11.45 18.79 2.07
C PHE A 207 -12.32 19.63 1.12
N TYR A 208 -13.64 19.49 1.17
CA TYR A 208 -14.54 20.33 0.38
C TYR A 208 -14.49 21.80 0.80
N GLN A 209 -14.39 22.08 2.10
CA GLN A 209 -14.18 23.44 2.59
C GLN A 209 -12.87 24.02 2.05
N LEU A 210 -11.74 23.28 2.13
CA LEU A 210 -10.46 23.71 1.56
C LEU A 210 -10.55 23.92 0.04
N TRP A 211 -11.31 23.05 -0.64
CA TRP A 211 -11.58 23.20 -2.07
C TRP A 211 -12.28 24.52 -2.39
N GLN A 212 -13.35 24.86 -1.66
CA GLN A 212 -14.06 26.12 -1.84
C GLN A 212 -13.20 27.34 -1.55
N GLU A 213 -12.43 27.31 -0.45
CA GLU A 213 -11.51 28.38 -0.06
C GLU A 213 -10.48 28.68 -1.16
N ARG A 214 -10.01 27.65 -1.88
CA ARG A 214 -8.95 27.75 -2.88
C ARG A 214 -9.44 27.86 -4.31
N SER A 215 -10.71 27.63 -4.60
CA SER A 215 -11.24 27.65 -5.97
C SER A 215 -11.07 29.00 -6.67
N ASN A 216 -11.04 30.09 -5.91
CA ASN A 216 -10.84 31.46 -6.43
C ASN A 216 -9.46 32.03 -6.08
N ALA A 217 -8.57 31.23 -5.48
CA ALA A 217 -7.20 31.64 -5.17
C ALA A 217 -6.26 31.41 -6.38
N GLU A 218 -5.11 32.05 -6.35
CA GLU A 218 -4.06 31.76 -7.33
C GLU A 218 -3.57 30.32 -7.17
N PRO A 219 -3.30 29.58 -8.28
CA PRO A 219 -2.79 28.23 -8.22
C PRO A 219 -1.47 28.12 -7.46
N THR A 220 -1.38 27.14 -6.58
CA THR A 220 -0.17 26.80 -5.81
C THR A 220 0.38 25.43 -6.19
N PRO A 221 1.68 25.13 -5.96
CA PRO A 221 2.29 23.86 -6.35
C PRO A 221 2.01 22.72 -5.34
N ASP A 222 0.77 22.61 -4.83
CA ASP A 222 0.30 21.50 -4.04
C ASP A 222 -0.73 20.68 -4.80
N LEU A 223 -0.93 19.44 -4.37
CA LEU A 223 -1.79 18.49 -5.07
C LEU A 223 -3.26 18.95 -5.11
N LEU A 224 -3.76 19.52 -4.01
CA LEU A 224 -5.15 19.97 -3.94
C LEU A 224 -5.41 21.12 -4.91
N SER A 225 -4.52 22.12 -4.96
CA SER A 225 -4.60 23.23 -5.90
C SER A 225 -4.50 22.78 -7.35
N MET A 226 -3.56 21.83 -7.66
CA MET A 226 -3.45 21.25 -9.01
C MET A 226 -4.75 20.55 -9.44
N MET A 227 -5.44 19.86 -8.53
CA MET A 227 -6.72 19.20 -8.81
C MET A 227 -7.83 20.23 -9.06
N ILE A 228 -7.96 21.24 -8.18
CA ILE A 228 -8.97 22.30 -8.26
C ILE A 228 -8.92 23.02 -9.60
N HIS A 229 -7.74 23.44 -10.03
CA HIS A 229 -7.56 24.27 -11.22
C HIS A 229 -7.40 23.46 -12.51
N SER A 230 -7.59 22.13 -12.46
CA SER A 230 -7.53 21.28 -13.65
C SER A 230 -8.89 21.10 -14.32
N SER A 231 -8.89 20.94 -15.65
CA SER A 231 -10.12 20.63 -16.39
C SER A 231 -10.64 19.20 -16.13
N ALA A 232 -9.75 18.27 -15.76
CA ALA A 232 -10.10 16.86 -15.58
C ALA A 232 -10.63 16.51 -14.18
N LEU A 233 -10.21 17.25 -13.14
CA LEU A 233 -10.59 16.99 -11.75
C LEU A 233 -11.31 18.17 -11.08
N GLY A 234 -11.28 19.38 -11.67
CA GLY A 234 -11.92 20.56 -11.10
C GLY A 234 -13.46 20.53 -11.09
N GLN A 235 -14.05 19.57 -11.80
CA GLN A 235 -15.52 19.42 -11.97
C GLN A 235 -16.02 18.05 -11.46
N MET A 236 -15.31 17.42 -10.49
CA MET A 236 -15.75 16.16 -9.91
C MET A 236 -17.11 16.31 -9.20
N ASP A 237 -17.96 15.30 -9.34
CA ASP A 237 -19.13 15.19 -8.48
C ASP A 237 -18.73 14.81 -7.05
N GLN A 238 -19.68 14.81 -6.13
CA GLN A 238 -19.42 14.57 -4.72
C GLN A 238 -18.86 13.15 -4.45
N ILE A 239 -19.32 12.14 -5.17
CA ILE A 239 -18.91 10.74 -4.97
C ILE A 239 -17.46 10.57 -5.45
N GLU A 240 -17.17 11.08 -6.64
CA GLU A 240 -15.83 11.06 -7.21
C GLU A 240 -14.83 11.86 -6.36
N PHE A 241 -15.25 13.03 -5.84
CA PHE A 241 -14.43 13.84 -4.95
C PHE A 241 -14.04 13.07 -3.68
N ILE A 242 -15.03 12.49 -2.99
CA ILE A 242 -14.79 11.70 -1.77
C ILE A 242 -13.86 10.51 -2.08
N GLY A 243 -14.12 9.80 -3.19
CA GLY A 243 -13.32 8.67 -3.62
C GLY A 243 -11.87 9.02 -3.88
N ASN A 244 -11.62 10.13 -4.59
CA ASN A 244 -10.25 10.56 -4.88
C ASN A 244 -9.51 11.07 -3.64
N MET A 245 -10.17 11.78 -2.72
CA MET A 245 -9.55 12.19 -1.46
C MET A 245 -9.19 10.97 -0.61
N ALA A 246 -10.11 10.01 -0.46
CA ALA A 246 -9.85 8.75 0.24
C ALA A 246 -8.67 7.98 -0.38
N LEU A 247 -8.64 7.83 -1.71
CA LEU A 247 -7.55 7.18 -2.43
C LEU A 247 -6.19 7.81 -2.15
N LEU A 248 -6.10 9.14 -2.25
CA LEU A 248 -4.84 9.87 -2.12
C LEU A 248 -4.34 9.87 -0.67
N ILE A 249 -5.23 9.94 0.31
CA ILE A 249 -4.88 9.86 1.74
C ILE A 249 -4.36 8.45 2.06
N VAL A 250 -5.12 7.41 1.75
CA VAL A 250 -4.72 6.01 2.03
C VAL A 250 -3.45 5.64 1.28
N GLY A 251 -3.38 5.98 -0.01
CA GLY A 251 -2.22 5.68 -0.85
C GLY A 251 -0.94 6.36 -0.37
N GLY A 252 -1.02 7.58 0.14
CA GLY A 252 0.13 8.34 0.62
C GLY A 252 0.53 8.03 2.07
N ASN A 253 -0.41 7.60 2.90
CA ASN A 253 -0.18 7.34 4.32
C ASN A 253 0.17 5.87 4.59
N ASP A 254 -0.78 4.96 4.38
CA ASP A 254 -0.71 3.59 4.91
C ASP A 254 0.43 2.78 4.28
N THR A 255 0.64 2.89 2.99
CA THR A 255 1.64 2.09 2.28
C THR A 255 3.06 2.45 2.69
N THR A 256 3.36 3.74 2.81
CA THR A 256 4.68 4.24 3.22
C THR A 256 4.91 4.00 4.71
N ARG A 257 3.90 4.23 5.56
CA ARG A 257 3.91 3.92 7.00
C ARG A 257 4.26 2.45 7.24
N ASN A 258 3.61 1.54 6.51
CA ASN A 258 3.87 0.10 6.64
C ASN A 258 5.26 -0.28 6.12
N SER A 259 5.75 0.36 5.05
CA SER A 259 7.10 0.12 4.56
C SER A 259 8.17 0.56 5.55
N MET A 260 8.03 1.75 6.16
CA MET A 260 8.93 2.25 7.21
C MET A 260 8.94 1.34 8.45
N SER A 261 7.75 0.90 8.87
CA SER A 261 7.59 0.01 10.02
C SER A 261 8.13 -1.40 9.74
N GLY A 262 7.88 -1.92 8.54
CA GLY A 262 8.37 -3.22 8.11
C GLY A 262 9.88 -3.25 7.90
N PHE A 263 10.53 -2.12 7.61
CA PHE A 263 11.98 -2.02 7.57
C PHE A 263 12.60 -2.34 8.94
N ILE A 264 12.01 -1.84 10.03
CA ILE A 264 12.47 -2.14 11.39
C ILE A 264 12.34 -3.65 11.69
N ASP A 265 11.22 -4.27 11.32
CA ASP A 265 11.06 -5.72 11.44
C ASP A 265 12.14 -6.46 10.63
N ALA A 266 12.40 -6.04 9.39
CA ALA A 266 13.38 -6.66 8.51
C ALA A 266 14.81 -6.63 9.08
N ILE A 267 15.28 -5.46 9.53
CA ILE A 267 16.65 -5.34 10.07
C ILE A 267 16.83 -6.04 11.41
N ASN A 268 15.75 -6.29 12.16
CA ASN A 268 15.81 -7.08 13.38
C ASN A 268 15.82 -8.59 13.09
N ARG A 269 15.15 -9.03 12.02
CA ARG A 269 15.22 -10.44 11.56
C ARG A 269 16.56 -10.78 10.91
N TRP A 270 17.16 -9.81 10.22
CA TRP A 270 18.44 -9.95 9.53
C TRP A 270 19.38 -8.80 9.88
N PRO A 271 19.98 -8.81 11.10
CA PRO A 271 20.85 -7.74 11.58
C PRO A 271 22.09 -7.52 10.70
N ASP A 272 22.58 -8.58 10.05
CA ASP A 272 23.67 -8.53 9.08
C ASP A 272 23.38 -7.58 7.91
N GLN A 273 22.11 -7.41 7.54
CA GLN A 273 21.71 -6.50 6.46
C GLN A 273 21.76 -5.04 6.90
N TRP A 274 21.46 -4.75 8.17
CA TRP A 274 21.64 -3.41 8.72
C TRP A 274 23.10 -3.02 8.83
N GLU A 275 23.95 -3.95 9.29
CA GLU A 275 25.40 -3.76 9.34
C GLU A 275 25.97 -3.48 7.94
N LYS A 276 25.49 -4.18 6.92
CA LYS A 276 25.87 -3.96 5.52
C LYS A 276 25.48 -2.55 5.04
N ILE A 277 24.28 -2.07 5.36
CA ILE A 277 23.84 -0.70 5.02
C ILE A 277 24.72 0.35 5.69
N ILE A 278 25.05 0.19 6.97
CA ILE A 278 25.92 1.12 7.69
C ILE A 278 27.34 1.13 7.07
N ALA A 279 27.86 -0.04 6.74
CA ALA A 279 29.19 -0.17 6.15
C ALA A 279 29.29 0.41 4.74
N ASN A 280 28.20 0.35 3.96
CA ASN A 280 28.13 0.87 2.60
C ASN A 280 26.83 1.63 2.33
N PRO A 281 26.73 2.92 2.66
CA PRO A 281 25.54 3.72 2.42
C PRO A 281 25.12 3.86 0.94
N GLU A 282 25.97 3.54 -0.02
CA GLU A 282 25.63 3.60 -1.45
C GLU A 282 24.53 2.59 -1.84
N ILE A 283 24.34 1.54 -1.05
CA ILE A 283 23.25 0.57 -1.28
C ILE A 283 21.88 1.04 -0.79
N ILE A 284 21.78 2.16 -0.08
CA ILE A 284 20.51 2.65 0.51
C ILE A 284 19.37 2.77 -0.52
N PRO A 285 19.57 3.29 -1.73
CA PRO A 285 18.50 3.31 -2.74
C PRO A 285 17.99 1.92 -3.09
N ASN A 286 18.87 0.92 -3.08
CA ASN A 286 18.52 -0.47 -3.31
C ASN A 286 17.82 -1.09 -2.11
N ALA A 287 18.31 -0.83 -0.90
CA ALA A 287 17.70 -1.27 0.35
C ALA A 287 16.27 -0.71 0.53
N ALA A 288 16.01 0.51 0.07
CA ALA A 288 14.66 1.08 0.05
C ALA A 288 13.72 0.31 -0.89
N SER A 289 14.16 -0.01 -2.10
CA SER A 289 13.39 -0.83 -3.05
C SER A 289 13.16 -2.24 -2.50
N GLU A 290 14.17 -2.84 -1.87
CA GLU A 290 14.07 -4.14 -1.22
C GLU A 290 13.09 -4.12 -0.03
N THR A 291 13.09 -3.03 0.75
CA THR A 291 12.12 -2.81 1.82
C THR A 291 10.69 -2.87 1.26
N ILE A 292 10.42 -2.13 0.19
CA ILE A 292 9.11 -2.07 -0.44
C ILE A 292 8.73 -3.45 -1.04
N ARG A 293 9.70 -4.16 -1.63
CA ARG A 293 9.50 -5.52 -2.13
C ARG A 293 9.10 -6.47 -1.00
N TRP A 294 9.92 -6.53 0.05
CA TRP A 294 9.76 -7.49 1.13
C TRP A 294 8.51 -7.25 1.97
N VAL A 295 8.22 -5.99 2.27
CA VAL A 295 7.02 -5.59 3.03
C VAL A 295 5.75 -5.84 2.22
N SER A 296 5.76 -5.51 0.91
CA SER A 296 4.57 -5.61 0.04
C SER A 296 3.33 -4.97 0.66
N PRO A 297 3.34 -3.63 0.91
CA PRO A 297 2.31 -2.96 1.72
C PRO A 297 0.91 -3.03 1.10
N VAL A 298 0.79 -3.21 -0.21
CA VAL A 298 -0.44 -3.63 -0.89
C VAL A 298 -0.29 -5.09 -1.26
N SER A 299 -1.11 -5.95 -0.63
CA SER A 299 -1.01 -7.40 -0.79
C SER A 299 -1.49 -7.87 -2.15
N HIS A 300 -2.53 -7.24 -2.69
CA HIS A 300 -3.11 -7.58 -3.99
C HIS A 300 -3.75 -6.37 -4.68
N MET A 301 -3.98 -6.52 -5.96
CA MET A 301 -4.97 -5.74 -6.71
C MET A 301 -5.92 -6.69 -7.43
N ARG A 302 -7.17 -6.24 -7.62
CA ARG A 302 -8.21 -6.95 -8.36
C ARG A 302 -8.40 -6.32 -9.73
N ARG A 303 -8.82 -7.15 -10.67
CA ARG A 303 -9.42 -6.76 -11.96
C ARG A 303 -10.69 -7.58 -12.18
N THR A 304 -11.48 -7.17 -13.15
CA THR A 304 -12.64 -7.95 -13.61
C THR A 304 -12.48 -8.24 -15.09
N ALA A 305 -12.63 -9.50 -15.50
CA ALA A 305 -12.58 -9.87 -16.90
C ALA A 305 -13.74 -9.21 -17.67
N THR A 306 -13.44 -8.55 -18.80
CA THR A 306 -14.44 -7.83 -19.63
C THR A 306 -15.07 -8.73 -20.69
N GLN A 307 -14.52 -9.91 -20.89
CA GLN A 307 -14.92 -10.90 -21.87
C GLN A 307 -14.43 -12.29 -21.46
N ASP A 308 -14.96 -13.33 -22.11
CA ASP A 308 -14.40 -14.67 -21.99
C ASP A 308 -12.97 -14.67 -22.54
N VAL A 309 -12.01 -15.19 -21.79
CA VAL A 309 -10.60 -15.24 -22.18
C VAL A 309 -9.90 -16.48 -21.59
N GLU A 310 -9.08 -17.13 -22.42
CA GLU A 310 -8.21 -18.21 -21.94
C GLU A 310 -6.89 -17.63 -21.41
N PHE A 311 -6.51 -18.04 -20.20
CA PHE A 311 -5.23 -17.69 -19.60
C PHE A 311 -4.58 -18.91 -18.94
N ARG A 312 -3.38 -19.29 -19.39
CA ARG A 312 -2.64 -20.46 -18.89
C ARG A 312 -3.46 -21.76 -18.88
N GLY A 313 -4.29 -21.99 -19.89
CA GLY A 313 -5.15 -23.18 -19.99
C GLY A 313 -6.43 -23.15 -19.13
N HIS A 314 -6.68 -22.02 -18.43
CA HIS A 314 -7.91 -21.78 -17.67
C HIS A 314 -8.85 -20.86 -18.42
N GLN A 315 -10.15 -21.14 -18.38
CA GLN A 315 -11.16 -20.32 -19.01
C GLN A 315 -11.73 -19.31 -18.03
N PHE A 316 -11.36 -18.05 -18.14
CA PHE A 316 -11.97 -16.95 -17.42
C PHE A 316 -13.24 -16.51 -18.16
N ARG A 317 -14.33 -16.26 -17.42
CA ARG A 317 -15.58 -15.76 -17.98
C ARG A 317 -15.70 -14.25 -17.80
N GLU A 318 -16.47 -13.61 -18.66
CA GLU A 318 -16.84 -12.21 -18.44
C GLU A 318 -17.46 -12.04 -17.05
N GLY A 319 -16.96 -11.04 -16.28
CA GLY A 319 -17.38 -10.76 -14.92
C GLY A 319 -16.54 -11.47 -13.84
N ASP A 320 -15.66 -12.40 -14.20
CA ASP A 320 -14.81 -13.08 -13.24
C ASP A 320 -13.86 -12.10 -12.53
N LYS A 321 -13.74 -12.26 -11.20
CA LYS A 321 -12.75 -11.56 -10.38
C LYS A 321 -11.38 -12.19 -10.59
N VAL A 322 -10.39 -11.37 -10.92
CA VAL A 322 -8.98 -11.77 -11.10
C VAL A 322 -8.13 -11.03 -10.09
N VAL A 323 -7.60 -11.74 -9.11
CA VAL A 323 -6.85 -11.19 -7.97
C VAL A 323 -5.37 -11.45 -8.17
N MET A 324 -4.61 -10.39 -8.34
CA MET A 324 -3.16 -10.41 -8.53
C MET A 324 -2.46 -10.23 -7.19
N TRP A 325 -1.86 -11.29 -6.66
CA TRP A 325 -1.22 -11.28 -5.35
C TRP A 325 0.21 -10.73 -5.42
N TYR A 326 0.38 -9.42 -5.23
CA TYR A 326 1.70 -8.77 -5.22
C TYR A 326 2.60 -9.33 -4.12
N ILE A 327 2.03 -9.64 -2.95
CA ILE A 327 2.74 -10.28 -1.85
C ILE A 327 3.34 -11.64 -2.24
N SER A 328 2.74 -12.32 -3.21
CA SER A 328 3.24 -13.57 -3.81
C SER A 328 4.29 -13.27 -4.89
N GLY A 329 3.95 -12.43 -5.88
CA GLY A 329 4.86 -12.09 -6.99
C GLY A 329 6.18 -11.47 -6.52
N ASN A 330 6.16 -10.72 -5.42
CA ASN A 330 7.35 -10.13 -4.80
C ASN A 330 8.26 -11.16 -4.09
N ARG A 331 7.81 -12.41 -3.96
CA ARG A 331 8.57 -13.52 -3.40
C ARG A 331 8.75 -14.66 -4.39
N ASP A 332 8.39 -14.43 -5.66
CA ASP A 332 8.54 -15.44 -6.72
C ASP A 332 10.01 -15.79 -6.92
N GLU A 333 10.37 -17.01 -6.61
CA GLU A 333 11.74 -17.54 -6.61
C GLU A 333 12.37 -17.53 -8.01
N ARG A 334 11.53 -17.52 -9.06
CA ARG A 334 11.96 -17.40 -10.47
C ARG A 334 12.49 -16.01 -10.80
N ILE A 335 12.15 -14.99 -9.98
CA ILE A 335 12.59 -13.60 -10.15
C ILE A 335 13.51 -13.19 -9.02
N PHE A 336 13.19 -13.54 -7.77
CA PHE A 336 13.90 -13.12 -6.58
C PHE A 336 14.49 -14.34 -5.88
N GLU A 337 15.74 -14.66 -6.14
CA GLU A 337 16.45 -15.71 -5.41
C GLU A 337 16.35 -15.45 -3.91
N ASP A 338 16.01 -16.49 -3.12
CA ASP A 338 15.70 -16.35 -1.70
C ASP A 338 14.70 -15.20 -1.42
N GLY A 339 13.58 -15.19 -2.16
CA GLY A 339 12.61 -14.09 -2.15
C GLY A 339 11.96 -13.84 -0.78
N ALA A 340 12.00 -14.79 0.13
CA ALA A 340 11.51 -14.66 1.50
C ALA A 340 12.44 -13.82 2.38
N ARG A 341 13.75 -13.77 2.09
CA ARG A 341 14.75 -13.01 2.84
C ARG A 341 14.82 -11.56 2.37
N PHE A 342 15.01 -10.66 3.33
CA PHE A 342 15.42 -9.27 3.06
C PHE A 342 16.92 -9.24 2.78
N ILE A 343 17.31 -8.70 1.60
CA ILE A 343 18.70 -8.58 1.14
C ILE A 343 18.92 -7.14 0.68
N ALA A 344 19.59 -6.34 1.49
CA ALA A 344 19.72 -4.89 1.31
C ALA A 344 20.31 -4.45 -0.04
N ASP A 345 21.21 -5.25 -0.60
CA ASP A 345 21.88 -5.00 -1.88
C ASP A 345 21.34 -5.91 -3.00
N ARG A 346 20.13 -6.44 -2.91
CA ARG A 346 19.52 -7.26 -3.95
C ARG A 346 19.48 -6.51 -5.28
N GLU A 347 20.22 -6.97 -6.27
CA GLU A 347 20.41 -6.28 -7.56
C GLU A 347 19.09 -5.99 -8.30
N ASN A 348 18.14 -6.92 -8.23
CA ASN A 348 16.87 -6.82 -8.93
C ASN A 348 15.70 -6.36 -8.04
N ALA A 349 15.97 -5.76 -6.86
CA ALA A 349 14.94 -5.30 -5.92
C ALA A 349 13.86 -4.43 -6.60
N ARG A 350 14.26 -3.54 -7.52
CA ARG A 350 13.36 -2.63 -8.26
C ARG A 350 12.36 -3.31 -9.19
N ARG A 351 12.48 -4.63 -9.42
CA ARG A 351 11.52 -5.40 -10.20
C ARG A 351 10.26 -5.78 -9.41
N HIS A 352 10.17 -5.37 -8.15
CA HIS A 352 9.01 -5.68 -7.32
C HIS A 352 7.70 -5.11 -7.89
N LEU A 353 6.58 -5.76 -7.54
CA LEU A 353 5.23 -5.41 -7.97
C LEU A 353 4.46 -4.54 -6.96
N SER A 354 5.08 -4.10 -5.86
CA SER A 354 4.39 -3.32 -4.82
C SER A 354 3.82 -1.98 -5.33
N PHE A 355 4.36 -1.47 -6.43
CA PHE A 355 3.83 -0.29 -7.13
C PHE A 355 2.87 -0.63 -8.27
N GLY A 356 2.54 -1.91 -8.48
CA GLY A 356 1.80 -2.37 -9.66
C GLY A 356 2.60 -2.26 -10.95
N TYR A 357 1.95 -2.60 -12.05
CA TYR A 357 2.50 -2.56 -13.40
C TYR A 357 1.52 -1.91 -14.38
N GLY A 358 1.96 -1.56 -15.59
CA GLY A 358 1.11 -0.99 -16.64
C GLY A 358 0.55 0.39 -16.32
N VAL A 359 -0.65 0.67 -16.81
CA VAL A 359 -1.27 2.02 -16.76
C VAL A 359 -1.60 2.47 -15.33
N HIS A 360 -1.86 1.53 -14.43
CA HIS A 360 -2.17 1.79 -13.02
C HIS A 360 -0.95 1.80 -12.09
N ARG A 361 0.27 1.71 -12.62
CA ARG A 361 1.48 1.77 -11.78
C ARG A 361 1.44 3.00 -10.87
N CYS A 362 1.77 2.83 -9.59
CA CYS A 362 1.69 3.86 -8.56
C CYS A 362 2.27 5.22 -9.02
N VAL A 363 1.47 6.28 -8.89
CA VAL A 363 1.88 7.63 -9.28
C VAL A 363 2.87 8.21 -8.28
N GLY A 364 2.74 7.88 -6.98
CA GLY A 364 3.59 8.34 -5.88
C GLY A 364 4.85 7.51 -5.64
N ALA A 365 5.19 6.54 -6.52
CA ALA A 365 6.31 5.61 -6.31
C ALA A 365 7.63 6.29 -5.94
N ARG A 366 7.99 7.38 -6.65
CA ARG A 366 9.24 8.13 -6.39
C ARG A 366 9.24 8.80 -5.02
N LEU A 367 8.09 9.33 -4.58
CA LEU A 367 7.98 9.97 -3.27
C LEU A 367 8.10 8.93 -2.15
N ALA A 368 7.46 7.77 -2.30
CA ALA A 368 7.55 6.68 -1.34
C ALA A 368 8.99 6.15 -1.22
N GLU A 369 9.65 5.90 -2.35
CA GLU A 369 11.08 5.49 -2.36
C GLU A 369 11.96 6.52 -1.67
N LEU A 370 11.78 7.82 -1.97
CA LEU A 370 12.55 8.89 -1.35
C LEU A 370 12.37 8.94 0.17
N GLN A 371 11.14 8.85 0.67
CA GLN A 371 10.88 8.86 2.12
C GLN A 371 11.59 7.71 2.84
N ILE A 372 11.56 6.50 2.26
CA ILE A 372 12.23 5.33 2.83
C ILE A 372 13.75 5.48 2.74
N GLN A 373 14.29 5.97 1.61
CA GLN A 373 15.72 6.24 1.46
C GLN A 373 16.22 7.24 2.50
N VAL A 374 15.47 8.34 2.69
CA VAL A 374 15.84 9.36 3.70
C VAL A 374 15.80 8.78 5.10
N LEU A 375 14.77 8.01 5.46
CA LEU A 375 14.70 7.36 6.77
C LEU A 375 15.93 6.46 7.01
N ILE A 376 16.23 5.58 6.06
CA ILE A 376 17.39 4.67 6.16
C ILE A 376 18.69 5.46 6.26
N SER A 377 18.86 6.52 5.45
CA SER A 377 20.05 7.37 5.44
C SER A 377 20.25 8.08 6.78
N GLU A 378 19.20 8.67 7.33
CA GLU A 378 19.26 9.40 8.60
C GLU A 378 19.50 8.46 9.80
N MET A 379 18.94 7.24 9.76
CA MET A 379 19.25 6.19 10.74
C MET A 379 20.70 5.72 10.64
N ALA A 380 21.21 5.49 9.41
CA ALA A 380 22.58 5.05 9.18
C ALA A 380 23.60 6.11 9.58
N ALA A 381 23.36 7.40 9.25
CA ALA A 381 24.22 8.53 9.65
C ALA A 381 24.36 8.66 11.16
N ARG A 382 23.32 8.29 11.92
CA ARG A 382 23.33 8.25 13.39
C ARG A 382 23.88 6.93 13.95
N ASN A 383 24.21 5.98 13.10
CA ASN A 383 24.59 4.63 13.50
C ASN A 383 23.58 4.02 14.51
N MET A 384 22.29 4.24 14.24
CA MET A 384 21.22 3.86 15.17
C MET A 384 21.12 2.34 15.31
N LYS A 385 21.02 1.87 16.54
CA LYS A 385 20.66 0.49 16.85
C LYS A 385 19.25 0.47 17.42
N VAL A 386 18.31 -0.01 16.63
CA VAL A 386 16.88 -0.12 16.97
C VAL A 386 16.57 -1.60 17.19
N GLU A 387 16.26 -1.99 18.40
CA GLU A 387 16.00 -3.38 18.79
C GLU A 387 14.50 -3.57 19.07
N LEU A 388 13.91 -4.68 18.59
CA LEU A 388 12.55 -5.04 18.95
C LEU A 388 12.45 -5.32 20.45
N ALA A 389 11.47 -4.73 21.11
CA ALA A 389 11.17 -4.89 22.53
C ALA A 389 9.84 -5.63 22.76
N GLY A 390 9.26 -6.23 21.74
CA GLY A 390 8.03 -6.98 21.76
C GLY A 390 7.62 -7.44 20.35
N ASP A 391 6.45 -8.08 20.25
CA ASP A 391 5.95 -8.60 19.00
C ASP A 391 5.50 -7.50 18.04
N VAL A 392 5.77 -7.70 16.75
CA VAL A 392 5.22 -6.86 15.67
C VAL A 392 3.77 -7.26 15.44
N ILE A 393 2.84 -6.34 15.74
CA ILE A 393 1.40 -6.58 15.62
C ILE A 393 0.92 -6.16 14.24
N ARG A 394 0.26 -7.10 13.54
CA ARG A 394 -0.33 -6.89 12.20
C ARG A 394 -1.85 -7.02 12.23
N ASP A 395 -2.52 -6.24 11.39
CA ASP A 395 -3.97 -6.38 11.18
C ASP A 395 -4.25 -7.54 10.20
N PRO A 396 -5.32 -8.30 10.41
CA PRO A 396 -5.77 -9.32 9.47
C PRO A 396 -6.45 -8.70 8.23
N HIS A 397 -5.75 -7.83 7.49
CA HIS A 397 -6.30 -7.16 6.33
C HIS A 397 -5.72 -7.72 5.03
N PRO A 398 -6.56 -8.32 4.13
CA PRO A 398 -6.06 -8.99 2.93
C PRO A 398 -5.63 -8.02 1.82
N PHE A 399 -6.01 -6.73 1.87
CA PHE A 399 -5.69 -5.75 0.83
C PHE A 399 -4.48 -4.89 1.18
N VAL A 400 -4.47 -4.26 2.34
CA VAL A 400 -3.35 -3.45 2.83
C VAL A 400 -2.69 -4.17 4.01
N GLY A 401 -1.39 -4.43 3.92
CA GLY A 401 -0.63 -5.09 4.99
C GLY A 401 -0.35 -4.14 6.14
N ILE A 402 -1.31 -3.95 7.05
CA ILE A 402 -1.23 -2.96 8.12
C ILE A 402 -0.40 -3.50 9.29
N ILE A 403 0.68 -2.80 9.60
CA ILE A 403 1.48 -2.99 10.83
C ILE A 403 0.97 -1.99 11.88
N LYS A 404 0.33 -2.51 12.94
CA LYS A 404 -0.28 -1.68 14.00
C LYS A 404 0.68 -1.22 15.06
N SER A 405 1.68 -2.04 15.37
CA SER A 405 2.64 -1.75 16.43
C SER A 405 3.97 -2.43 16.17
N VAL A 406 5.04 -1.71 16.41
CA VAL A 406 6.42 -2.19 16.41
C VAL A 406 7.09 -1.65 17.68
N PRO A 407 6.98 -2.37 18.82
CA PRO A 407 7.63 -1.96 20.07
C PRO A 407 9.14 -2.06 19.91
N VAL A 408 9.84 -0.97 20.14
CA VAL A 408 11.30 -0.90 19.98
C VAL A 408 11.97 -0.17 21.14
N LYS A 409 13.27 -0.41 21.26
CA LYS A 409 14.19 0.35 22.09
C LYS A 409 15.38 0.79 21.25
N ILE A 410 15.80 2.05 21.37
CA ILE A 410 17.04 2.54 20.76
C ILE A 410 18.16 2.41 21.79
N THR A 411 19.18 1.60 21.49
CA THR A 411 20.30 1.30 22.37
C THR A 411 21.60 2.01 21.95
N ARG A 412 21.63 2.54 20.71
CA ARG A 412 22.73 3.35 20.17
C ARG A 412 22.19 4.27 19.05
N GLY A 413 22.75 5.48 18.94
CA GLY A 413 22.43 6.46 17.89
C GLY A 413 22.35 7.89 18.42
#